data_e6e5ee8c7cd995bfc29cc3805f733037
#
_entry.id   e6e5ee8c7cd995bfc29cc3805f733037
#
_cell.length_a   1.000
_cell.length_b   1.000
_cell.length_c   1.000
_cell.angle_alpha   90.00
_cell.angle_beta   90.00
_cell.angle_gamma   90.00
#
_symmetry.space_group_name_H-M   'P 1'
#
loop_
_entity.id
_entity.type
_entity.pdbx_description
1 polymer ?
#
loop_
_entity_poly.entity_id
_entity_poly.type
_entity_poly.pdbx_seq_one_letter_code
_entity_poly.pdbx_strand_id
1 'polypeptide(L)'
;MEKDGSLGQLGMTSLYPEIEPYERGTLEVGDGNLVYWEACGNPRGKPAVVFHGGPGSGCSEWHRRLFDPALYRVVLFDQRGCGRSTPHASALDTDLASNNTANLIADIELLRQHLGVDRWLVFGGSWGSTLALAYAETHADRVTEMILFGVTTGRRSEFDWTFRGGMAAFFPEQWERLRAGVPVAERDGDIVEAYDRLLHDPDPAVCQRAAEAWCIWESATPAWPPATGLAERFTDPAYALAFARIVTHYVRHNAWLEDGSLLRDAGLLAGIPGILVNGRFDIQAPIANAWELKRVWPRAELVIVDDAGHSVNAGLARELIRATDQFAALR
;
A
#
# COMPACT_ATOMS: atom_id res chain seq x y z
N MET A 1 -19.34 9.89 12.91
CA MET A 1 -19.35 8.67 12.09
C MET A 1 -19.74 9.12 10.70
N GLU A 2 -18.80 9.72 10.00
CA GLU A 2 -18.99 10.26 8.64
C GLU A 2 -17.90 9.72 7.73
N LYS A 3 -18.30 9.50 6.50
CA LYS A 3 -17.68 8.64 5.50
C LYS A 3 -16.37 9.23 4.97
N ASP A 4 -15.39 8.40 4.77
CA ASP A 4 -14.14 8.67 4.04
C ASP A 4 -14.43 9.52 2.78
N GLY A 5 -14.03 10.80 2.79
CA GLY A 5 -14.33 11.76 1.73
C GLY A 5 -13.73 11.40 0.36
N SER A 6 -12.81 10.45 0.29
CA SER A 6 -12.29 9.89 -0.97
C SER A 6 -13.31 8.99 -1.68
N LEU A 7 -14.26 8.41 -0.94
CA LEU A 7 -15.33 7.55 -1.48
C LEU A 7 -16.54 8.34 -1.99
N GLY A 8 -16.68 9.62 -1.62
CA GLY A 8 -17.83 10.45 -2.02
C GLY A 8 -17.94 10.74 -3.52
N GLN A 9 -16.90 10.50 -4.32
CA GLN A 9 -16.90 10.64 -5.79
C GLN A 9 -16.96 9.29 -6.53
N LEU A 10 -16.84 8.16 -5.82
CA LEU A 10 -17.11 6.86 -6.41
C LEU A 10 -18.62 6.78 -6.66
N GLY A 11 -19.06 6.90 -7.90
CA GLY A 11 -20.43 6.58 -8.25
C GLY A 11 -20.79 5.23 -7.65
N MET A 12 -21.69 5.21 -6.65
CA MET A 12 -21.99 4.07 -5.75
C MET A 12 -22.50 2.80 -6.45
N THR A 13 -22.50 2.75 -7.77
CA THR A 13 -23.08 1.65 -8.57
C THR A 13 -22.10 0.55 -8.96
N SER A 14 -20.81 0.67 -8.64
CA SER A 14 -19.81 -0.32 -9.08
C SER A 14 -19.22 -1.21 -7.98
N LEU A 15 -19.24 -0.79 -6.72
CA LEU A 15 -18.71 -1.60 -5.61
C LEU A 15 -19.72 -2.65 -5.14
N TYR A 16 -19.23 -3.81 -4.69
CA TYR A 16 -20.07 -4.79 -3.99
C TYR A 16 -20.65 -4.19 -2.70
N PRO A 17 -21.76 -4.77 -2.17
CA PRO A 17 -22.37 -4.30 -0.92
C PRO A 17 -21.38 -4.28 0.25
N GLU A 18 -21.63 -3.41 1.21
CA GLU A 18 -20.92 -3.41 2.48
C GLU A 18 -21.16 -4.72 3.23
N ILE A 19 -20.10 -5.30 3.74
CA ILE A 19 -20.13 -6.55 4.52
C ILE A 19 -19.26 -6.41 5.76
N GLU A 20 -19.68 -7.08 6.84
CA GLU A 20 -18.88 -7.21 8.05
C GLU A 20 -18.00 -8.47 8.00
N PRO A 21 -16.83 -8.45 8.67
CA PRO A 21 -16.04 -9.65 8.86
C PRO A 21 -16.82 -10.68 9.68
N TYR A 22 -16.82 -11.92 9.23
CA TYR A 22 -17.36 -13.03 10.03
C TYR A 22 -16.36 -13.54 11.08
N GLU A 23 -15.08 -13.22 10.91
CA GLU A 23 -14.02 -13.58 11.83
C GLU A 23 -12.94 -12.48 11.84
N ARG A 24 -12.35 -12.22 13.00
CA ARG A 24 -11.26 -11.27 13.17
C ARG A 24 -10.45 -11.60 14.43
N GLY A 25 -9.21 -11.19 14.46
CA GLY A 25 -8.33 -11.43 15.59
C GLY A 25 -7.01 -10.70 15.47
N THR A 26 -6.11 -11.04 16.37
CA THR A 26 -4.71 -10.65 16.33
C THR A 26 -3.84 -11.90 16.28
N LEU A 27 -2.76 -11.86 15.51
CA LEU A 27 -1.79 -12.94 15.37
C LEU A 27 -0.45 -12.47 15.91
N GLU A 28 0.13 -13.25 16.80
CA GLU A 28 1.49 -13.04 17.29
C GLU A 28 2.49 -13.44 16.19
N VAL A 29 3.30 -12.48 15.74
CA VAL A 29 4.22 -12.66 14.59
C VAL A 29 5.70 -12.52 14.98
N GLY A 30 5.98 -12.56 16.29
CA GLY A 30 7.33 -12.38 16.83
C GLY A 30 7.70 -10.92 17.09
N ASP A 31 8.85 -10.71 17.71
CA ASP A 31 9.41 -9.40 18.06
C ASP A 31 8.44 -8.50 18.86
N GLY A 32 7.50 -9.10 19.60
CA GLY A 32 6.46 -8.37 20.34
C GLY A 32 5.35 -7.78 19.48
N ASN A 33 5.27 -8.14 18.21
CA ASN A 33 4.23 -7.65 17.28
C ASN A 33 2.99 -8.55 17.26
N LEU A 34 1.83 -7.91 17.33
CA LEU A 34 0.51 -8.50 17.13
C LEU A 34 -0.11 -7.90 15.88
N VAL A 35 -0.26 -8.69 14.84
CA VAL A 35 -0.86 -8.26 13.56
C VAL A 35 -2.36 -8.50 13.60
N TYR A 36 -3.15 -7.43 13.41
CA TYR A 36 -4.60 -7.53 13.26
C TYR A 36 -4.95 -8.12 11.90
N TRP A 37 -5.93 -9.02 11.89
CA TRP A 37 -6.51 -9.58 10.68
C TRP A 37 -8.02 -9.73 10.79
N GLU A 38 -8.68 -9.79 9.64
CA GLU A 38 -10.10 -10.08 9.51
C GLU A 38 -10.37 -10.90 8.25
N ALA A 39 -11.41 -11.73 8.30
CA ALA A 39 -11.90 -12.51 7.17
C ALA A 39 -13.36 -12.19 6.90
N CYS A 40 -13.70 -11.93 5.63
CA CYS A 40 -15.05 -11.56 5.22
C CYS A 40 -15.48 -12.28 3.94
N GLY A 41 -16.78 -12.19 3.61
CA GLY A 41 -17.40 -12.87 2.48
C GLY A 41 -17.74 -14.34 2.80
N ASN A 42 -17.53 -15.23 1.83
CA ASN A 42 -17.86 -16.65 1.95
C ASN A 42 -16.71 -17.45 2.60
N PRO A 43 -16.89 -18.04 3.80
CA PRO A 43 -15.86 -18.85 4.45
C PRO A 43 -15.33 -20.03 3.64
N ARG A 44 -16.12 -20.51 2.66
CA ARG A 44 -15.76 -21.58 1.74
C ARG A 44 -15.45 -21.09 0.32
N GLY A 45 -15.39 -19.78 0.14
CA GLY A 45 -15.07 -19.14 -1.12
C GLY A 45 -13.60 -19.23 -1.47
N LYS A 46 -13.25 -18.74 -2.67
CA LYS A 46 -11.87 -18.66 -3.15
C LYS A 46 -11.06 -17.76 -2.20
N PRO A 47 -9.94 -18.24 -1.63
CA PRO A 47 -9.13 -17.43 -0.74
C PRO A 47 -8.47 -16.27 -1.51
N ALA A 48 -8.58 -15.08 -0.93
CA ALA A 48 -7.86 -13.88 -1.39
C ALA A 48 -7.29 -13.13 -0.19
N VAL A 49 -6.11 -12.53 -0.35
CA VAL A 49 -5.49 -11.67 0.66
C VAL A 49 -5.21 -10.30 0.09
N VAL A 50 -5.43 -9.26 0.90
CA VAL A 50 -5.23 -7.86 0.52
C VAL A 50 -3.99 -7.29 1.22
N PHE A 51 -3.05 -6.77 0.45
CA PHE A 51 -1.88 -6.04 0.92
C PHE A 51 -2.12 -4.55 0.73
N HIS A 52 -2.32 -3.85 1.84
CA HIS A 52 -2.55 -2.41 1.80
C HIS A 52 -1.31 -1.61 1.41
N GLY A 53 -1.52 -0.40 0.95
CA GLY A 53 -0.47 0.55 0.54
C GLY A 53 0.18 1.32 1.69
N GLY A 54 0.82 2.40 1.34
CA GLY A 54 1.59 3.27 2.21
C GLY A 54 3.08 3.23 1.88
N PRO A 55 3.91 2.47 2.64
CA PRO A 55 3.58 1.53 3.73
C PRO A 55 2.88 2.19 4.92
N GLY A 56 2.09 1.41 5.66
CA GLY A 56 1.48 1.89 6.90
C GLY A 56 0.05 2.46 6.78
N SER A 57 -0.61 2.33 5.62
CA SER A 57 -2.00 2.82 5.46
C SER A 57 -3.03 2.03 6.28
N GLY A 58 -2.78 0.76 6.56
CA GLY A 58 -3.79 -0.15 7.11
C GLY A 58 -4.85 -0.55 6.09
N CYS A 59 -5.61 -1.58 6.39
CA CYS A 59 -6.76 -1.98 5.60
C CYS A 59 -8.01 -1.20 5.98
N SER A 60 -8.88 -0.96 5.00
CA SER A 60 -10.16 -0.28 5.19
C SER A 60 -11.31 -1.06 4.57
N GLU A 61 -12.53 -0.69 4.95
CA GLU A 61 -13.76 -1.39 4.56
C GLU A 61 -13.98 -1.45 3.04
N TRP A 62 -13.50 -0.45 2.30
CA TRP A 62 -13.66 -0.43 0.85
C TRP A 62 -12.94 -1.60 0.16
N HIS A 63 -11.86 -2.13 0.74
CA HIS A 63 -11.19 -3.31 0.19
C HIS A 63 -12.09 -4.54 0.16
N ARG A 64 -12.99 -4.69 1.15
CA ARG A 64 -13.96 -5.79 1.20
C ARG A 64 -14.92 -5.76 0.01
N ARG A 65 -15.21 -4.55 -0.49
CA ARG A 65 -16.18 -4.27 -1.53
C ARG A 65 -15.65 -4.43 -2.97
N LEU A 66 -14.39 -4.81 -3.10
CA LEU A 66 -13.78 -5.12 -4.40
C LEU A 66 -13.98 -6.58 -4.81
N PHE A 67 -14.52 -7.42 -3.95
CA PHE A 67 -14.68 -8.85 -4.16
C PHE A 67 -16.15 -9.26 -4.01
N ASP A 68 -16.61 -10.18 -4.89
CA ASP A 68 -17.93 -10.78 -4.72
C ASP A 68 -17.97 -11.58 -3.40
N PRO A 69 -18.78 -11.13 -2.40
CA PRO A 69 -18.82 -11.79 -1.11
C PRO A 69 -19.42 -13.21 -1.14
N ALA A 70 -20.09 -13.59 -2.21
CA ALA A 70 -20.61 -14.96 -2.37
C ALA A 70 -19.51 -15.91 -2.87
N LEU A 71 -18.49 -15.40 -3.57
CA LEU A 71 -17.48 -16.22 -4.25
C LEU A 71 -16.12 -16.23 -3.50
N TYR A 72 -15.79 -15.17 -2.77
CA TYR A 72 -14.50 -15.02 -2.14
C TYR A 72 -14.53 -15.15 -0.62
N ARG A 73 -13.47 -15.75 -0.07
CA ARG A 73 -13.02 -15.61 1.31
C ARG A 73 -11.89 -14.57 1.30
N VAL A 74 -12.21 -13.33 1.66
CA VAL A 74 -11.24 -12.23 1.62
C VAL A 74 -10.60 -12.05 2.99
N VAL A 75 -9.27 -12.07 3.03
CA VAL A 75 -8.47 -11.79 4.22
C VAL A 75 -7.84 -10.40 4.09
N LEU A 76 -8.09 -9.56 5.08
CA LEU A 76 -7.45 -8.28 5.25
C LEU A 76 -6.60 -8.31 6.52
N PHE A 77 -5.46 -7.63 6.53
CA PHE A 77 -4.66 -7.47 7.73
C PHE A 77 -3.96 -6.12 7.74
N ASP A 78 -3.70 -5.60 8.91
CA ASP A 78 -2.92 -4.38 9.08
C ASP A 78 -1.47 -4.78 9.31
N GLN A 79 -0.54 -4.33 8.45
CA GLN A 79 0.89 -4.61 8.58
C GLN A 79 1.44 -4.09 9.91
N ARG A 80 2.66 -4.51 10.30
CA ARG A 80 3.29 -4.09 11.55
C ARG A 80 3.25 -2.57 11.73
N GLY A 81 2.94 -2.12 12.93
CA GLY A 81 3.02 -0.72 13.33
C GLY A 81 1.86 0.18 12.90
N CYS A 82 0.89 -0.31 12.13
CA CYS A 82 -0.21 0.52 11.63
C CYS A 82 -1.60 -0.05 11.91
N GLY A 83 -2.61 0.79 11.72
CA GLY A 83 -4.01 0.42 11.85
C GLY A 83 -4.34 -0.11 13.24
N ARG A 84 -4.78 -1.37 13.29
CA ARG A 84 -5.16 -2.08 14.54
C ARG A 84 -4.05 -3.00 15.05
N SER A 85 -2.93 -3.10 14.33
CA SER A 85 -1.74 -3.87 14.75
C SER A 85 -0.96 -3.15 15.86
N THR A 86 -0.32 -3.91 16.74
CA THR A 86 0.45 -3.36 17.87
C THR A 86 1.83 -4.00 17.98
N PRO A 87 2.85 -3.27 18.52
CA PRO A 87 2.79 -1.86 18.96
C PRO A 87 2.53 -0.91 17.77
N HIS A 88 1.79 0.18 18.02
CA HIS A 88 1.44 1.13 16.96
C HIS A 88 2.56 2.18 16.80
N ALA A 89 2.92 2.50 15.56
CA ALA A 89 4.04 3.40 15.27
C ALA A 89 3.83 4.87 15.69
N SER A 90 2.64 5.26 16.14
CA SER A 90 2.41 6.57 16.75
C SER A 90 2.91 6.68 18.19
N ALA A 91 3.16 5.56 18.88
CA ALA A 91 3.82 5.59 20.18
C ALA A 91 5.32 5.84 19.96
N LEU A 92 5.85 6.90 20.59
CA LEU A 92 7.23 7.36 20.32
C LEU A 92 8.30 6.36 20.76
N ASP A 93 7.97 5.47 21.71
CA ASP A 93 8.81 4.39 22.20
C ASP A 93 8.73 3.11 21.37
N THR A 94 7.88 3.07 20.33
CA THR A 94 7.81 1.92 19.42
C THR A 94 9.07 1.83 18.58
N ASP A 95 9.78 0.70 18.70
CA ASP A 95 10.91 0.36 17.84
C ASP A 95 10.40 -0.21 16.51
N LEU A 96 10.84 0.37 15.40
CA LEU A 96 10.50 -0.08 14.04
C LEU A 96 11.55 -1.01 13.43
N ALA A 97 12.62 -1.37 14.11
CA ALA A 97 13.71 -2.18 13.54
C ALA A 97 13.24 -3.52 12.98
N SER A 98 12.24 -4.15 13.59
CA SER A 98 11.63 -5.39 13.09
C SER A 98 10.56 -5.17 12.01
N ASN A 99 10.19 -3.94 11.71
CA ASN A 99 9.24 -3.63 10.64
C ASN A 99 9.98 -3.45 9.31
N ASN A 100 10.17 -4.53 8.58
CA ASN A 100 10.87 -4.60 7.32
C ASN A 100 10.21 -5.63 6.38
N THR A 101 10.57 -5.60 5.10
CA THR A 101 9.92 -6.42 4.07
C THR A 101 10.06 -7.92 4.34
N ALA A 102 11.20 -8.40 4.82
CA ALA A 102 11.40 -9.83 5.09
C ALA A 102 10.47 -10.31 6.22
N ASN A 103 10.33 -9.53 7.28
CA ASN A 103 9.42 -9.85 8.37
C ASN A 103 7.96 -9.76 7.95
N LEU A 104 7.56 -8.79 7.09
CA LEU A 104 6.21 -8.75 6.54
C LEU A 104 5.89 -10.00 5.70
N ILE A 105 6.83 -10.48 4.90
CA ILE A 105 6.66 -11.74 4.14
C ILE A 105 6.46 -12.93 5.09
N ALA A 106 7.24 -13.01 6.16
CA ALA A 106 7.10 -14.04 7.18
C ALA A 106 5.74 -13.95 7.91
N ASP A 107 5.30 -12.74 8.25
CA ASP A 107 3.99 -12.50 8.88
C ASP A 107 2.83 -12.97 7.99
N ILE A 108 2.92 -12.71 6.68
CA ILE A 108 1.93 -13.17 5.68
C ILE A 108 1.85 -14.70 5.65
N GLU A 109 2.99 -15.40 5.71
CA GLU A 109 3.01 -16.87 5.76
C GLU A 109 2.46 -17.41 7.09
N LEU A 110 2.76 -16.77 8.22
CA LEU A 110 2.15 -17.11 9.50
C LEU A 110 0.63 -16.93 9.46
N LEU A 111 0.15 -15.84 8.89
CA LEU A 111 -1.28 -15.57 8.74
C LEU A 111 -1.96 -16.60 7.82
N ARG A 112 -1.33 -16.93 6.68
CA ARG A 112 -1.84 -17.96 5.77
C ARG A 112 -1.99 -19.30 6.47
N GLN A 113 -0.99 -19.72 7.22
CA GLN A 113 -0.98 -20.98 7.97
C GLN A 113 -2.02 -20.96 9.11
N HIS A 114 -2.11 -19.87 9.87
CA HIS A 114 -3.08 -19.66 10.93
C HIS A 114 -4.52 -19.82 10.43
N LEU A 115 -4.81 -19.33 9.22
CA LEU A 115 -6.13 -19.39 8.59
C LEU A 115 -6.39 -20.70 7.82
N GLY A 116 -5.42 -21.64 7.80
CA GLY A 116 -5.53 -22.91 7.10
C GLY A 116 -5.67 -22.75 5.58
N VAL A 117 -5.11 -21.70 5.00
CA VAL A 117 -5.14 -21.41 3.56
C VAL A 117 -3.92 -22.06 2.90
N ASP A 118 -4.11 -22.90 1.89
CA ASP A 118 -2.99 -23.47 1.14
C ASP A 118 -2.41 -22.49 0.13
N ARG A 119 -3.29 -21.90 -0.69
CA ARG A 119 -2.94 -20.90 -1.71
C ARG A 119 -4.02 -19.85 -1.78
N TRP A 120 -3.67 -18.64 -2.16
CA TRP A 120 -4.60 -17.51 -2.30
C TRP A 120 -4.31 -16.61 -3.49
N LEU A 121 -5.34 -15.90 -3.94
CA LEU A 121 -5.18 -14.73 -4.79
C LEU A 121 -4.55 -13.61 -3.96
N VAL A 122 -3.52 -12.96 -4.50
CA VAL A 122 -2.87 -11.80 -3.87
C VAL A 122 -3.33 -10.52 -4.55
N PHE A 123 -3.87 -9.60 -3.75
CA PHE A 123 -4.33 -8.28 -4.19
C PHE A 123 -3.50 -7.20 -3.52
N GLY A 124 -2.88 -6.30 -4.29
CA GLY A 124 -2.02 -5.27 -3.72
C GLY A 124 -2.02 -3.96 -4.51
N GLY A 125 -2.03 -2.83 -3.80
CA GLY A 125 -1.95 -1.51 -4.40
C GLY A 125 -0.82 -0.65 -3.85
N SER A 126 -0.18 0.15 -4.71
CA SER A 126 0.93 1.02 -4.31
C SER A 126 2.04 0.21 -3.62
N TRP A 127 2.49 0.57 -2.42
CA TRP A 127 3.38 -0.26 -1.60
C TRP A 127 2.92 -1.73 -1.52
N GLY A 128 1.60 -1.96 -1.42
CA GLY A 128 1.05 -3.32 -1.41
C GLY A 128 1.37 -4.10 -2.68
N SER A 129 1.59 -3.45 -3.83
CA SER A 129 2.05 -4.12 -5.06
C SER A 129 3.53 -4.53 -4.97
N THR A 130 4.38 -3.70 -4.38
CA THR A 130 5.77 -4.06 -4.08
C THR A 130 5.85 -5.26 -3.13
N LEU A 131 5.09 -5.23 -2.03
CA LEU A 131 5.04 -6.33 -1.08
C LEU A 131 4.47 -7.61 -1.72
N ALA A 132 3.47 -7.48 -2.60
CA ALA A 132 2.89 -8.61 -3.33
C ALA A 132 3.90 -9.27 -4.28
N LEU A 133 4.70 -8.48 -4.99
CA LEU A 133 5.78 -8.98 -5.84
C LEU A 133 6.83 -9.71 -5.01
N ALA A 134 7.33 -9.08 -3.95
CA ALA A 134 8.34 -9.67 -3.05
C ALA A 134 7.84 -10.97 -2.40
N TYR A 135 6.57 -11.02 -1.98
CA TYR A 135 5.95 -12.23 -1.45
C TYR A 135 5.81 -13.32 -2.51
N ALA A 136 5.29 -12.99 -3.69
CA ALA A 136 5.05 -13.97 -4.75
C ALA A 136 6.34 -14.52 -5.34
N GLU A 137 7.41 -13.74 -5.43
CA GLU A 137 8.73 -14.20 -5.86
C GLU A 137 9.39 -15.13 -4.83
N THR A 138 9.07 -14.96 -3.55
CA THR A 138 9.56 -15.83 -2.46
C THR A 138 8.70 -17.09 -2.30
N HIS A 139 7.39 -16.99 -2.51
CA HIS A 139 6.38 -18.04 -2.25
C HIS A 139 5.45 -18.25 -3.45
N ALA A 140 5.99 -18.41 -4.65
CA ALA A 140 5.21 -18.55 -5.89
C ALA A 140 4.22 -19.74 -5.84
N ASP A 141 4.56 -20.79 -5.08
CA ASP A 141 3.70 -21.96 -4.86
C ASP A 141 2.49 -21.69 -3.96
N ARG A 142 2.46 -20.53 -3.28
CA ARG A 142 1.35 -20.07 -2.42
C ARG A 142 0.41 -19.08 -3.10
N VAL A 143 0.71 -18.67 -4.31
CA VAL A 143 -0.07 -17.68 -5.05
C VAL A 143 -0.82 -18.36 -6.19
N THR A 144 -2.13 -18.11 -6.29
CA THR A 144 -2.95 -18.60 -7.41
C THR A 144 -2.99 -17.60 -8.55
N GLU A 145 -3.29 -16.34 -8.25
CA GLU A 145 -3.31 -15.21 -9.17
C GLU A 145 -2.89 -13.92 -8.44
N MET A 146 -2.57 -12.89 -9.21
CA MET A 146 -2.26 -11.57 -8.64
C MET A 146 -3.06 -10.46 -9.32
N ILE A 147 -3.55 -9.50 -8.52
CA ILE A 147 -4.13 -8.25 -8.99
C ILE A 147 -3.34 -7.12 -8.35
N LEU A 148 -2.67 -6.32 -9.15
CA LEU A 148 -1.86 -5.20 -8.68
C LEU A 148 -2.35 -3.89 -9.30
N PHE A 149 -2.38 -2.81 -8.52
CA PHE A 149 -2.73 -1.49 -9.03
C PHE A 149 -1.83 -0.40 -8.46
N GLY A 150 -1.69 0.72 -9.20
CA GLY A 150 -0.72 1.75 -8.82
C GLY A 150 0.66 1.12 -8.61
N VAL A 151 1.15 0.41 -9.62
CA VAL A 151 2.25 -0.55 -9.51
C VAL A 151 3.57 0.12 -9.18
N THR A 152 4.18 -0.31 -8.08
CA THR A 152 5.56 0.02 -7.70
C THR A 152 6.38 -1.27 -7.61
N THR A 153 7.66 -1.18 -7.95
CA THR A 153 8.58 -2.33 -7.98
C THR A 153 9.73 -2.20 -6.97
N GLY A 154 9.62 -1.19 -6.07
CA GLY A 154 10.57 -0.99 -4.97
C GLY A 154 11.98 -0.54 -5.40
N ARG A 155 12.13 0.00 -6.60
CA ARG A 155 13.41 0.54 -7.08
C ARG A 155 13.75 1.84 -6.35
N ARG A 156 15.02 2.06 -6.12
CA ARG A 156 15.52 3.31 -5.55
C ARG A 156 15.05 4.53 -6.35
N SER A 157 15.07 4.45 -7.67
CA SER A 157 14.59 5.50 -8.56
C SER A 157 13.11 5.86 -8.37
N GLU A 158 12.26 4.92 -7.96
CA GLU A 158 10.85 5.16 -7.65
C GLU A 158 10.70 5.91 -6.32
N PHE A 159 11.50 5.56 -5.30
CA PHE A 159 11.55 6.31 -4.04
C PHE A 159 12.13 7.70 -4.24
N ASP A 160 13.19 7.85 -5.04
CA ASP A 160 13.78 9.15 -5.36
C ASP A 160 12.80 10.03 -6.13
N TRP A 161 12.05 9.44 -7.06
CA TRP A 161 10.97 10.12 -7.78
C TRP A 161 9.93 10.70 -6.82
N THR A 162 9.43 9.91 -5.90
CA THR A 162 8.33 10.32 -5.02
C THR A 162 8.80 11.21 -3.86
N PHE A 163 9.96 10.90 -3.26
CA PHE A 163 10.37 11.48 -1.97
C PHE A 163 11.68 12.29 -2.01
N ARG A 164 12.38 12.36 -3.15
CA ARG A 164 13.63 13.13 -3.29
C ARG A 164 13.61 14.10 -4.46
N GLY A 165 12.43 14.64 -4.79
CA GLY A 165 12.28 15.76 -5.69
C GLY A 165 11.90 15.44 -7.13
N GLY A 166 11.78 14.18 -7.53
CA GLY A 166 11.34 13.84 -8.90
C GLY A 166 9.98 14.43 -9.24
N MET A 167 9.00 14.26 -8.36
CA MET A 167 7.65 14.79 -8.53
C MET A 167 7.57 16.33 -8.36
N ALA A 168 8.61 17.00 -7.90
CA ALA A 168 8.65 18.47 -7.83
C ALA A 168 8.44 19.14 -9.20
N ALA A 169 8.71 18.42 -10.29
CA ALA A 169 8.42 18.91 -11.64
C ALA A 169 6.91 19.12 -11.90
N PHE A 170 6.06 18.43 -11.17
CA PHE A 170 4.59 18.50 -11.27
C PHE A 170 3.95 19.25 -10.10
N PHE A 171 4.59 19.24 -8.92
CA PHE A 171 4.08 19.82 -7.67
C PHE A 171 5.15 20.70 -7.00
N PRO A 172 5.68 21.74 -7.66
CA PRO A 172 6.79 22.55 -7.11
C PRO A 172 6.40 23.27 -5.81
N GLU A 173 5.17 23.77 -5.70
CA GLU A 173 4.68 24.46 -4.51
C GLU A 173 4.52 23.52 -3.31
N GLN A 174 4.14 22.28 -3.53
CA GLN A 174 4.00 21.27 -2.47
C GLN A 174 5.38 20.77 -2.03
N TRP A 175 6.29 20.62 -2.99
CA TRP A 175 7.68 20.27 -2.71
C TRP A 175 8.38 21.32 -1.86
N GLU A 176 8.20 22.62 -2.19
CA GLU A 176 8.75 23.70 -1.37
C GLU A 176 8.15 23.73 0.06
N ARG A 177 6.86 23.38 0.22
CA ARG A 177 6.24 23.21 1.53
C ARG A 177 6.88 22.06 2.32
N LEU A 178 7.08 20.92 1.68
CA LEU A 178 7.75 19.78 2.29
C LEU A 178 9.17 20.16 2.74
N ARG A 179 9.96 20.82 1.88
CA ARG A 179 11.30 21.32 2.22
C ARG A 179 11.28 22.35 3.36
N ALA A 180 10.26 23.19 3.40
CA ALA A 180 10.12 24.19 4.46
C ALA A 180 9.86 23.58 5.85
N GLY A 181 9.36 22.34 5.93
CA GLY A 181 9.12 21.60 7.16
C GLY A 181 10.40 21.13 7.88
N VAL A 182 11.56 21.16 7.20
CA VAL A 182 12.85 20.80 7.79
C VAL A 182 13.72 22.03 8.07
N PRO A 183 14.71 21.94 9.01
CA PRO A 183 15.66 23.04 9.27
C PRO A 183 16.34 23.54 8.01
N VAL A 184 16.57 24.85 7.92
CA VAL A 184 17.14 25.50 6.73
C VAL A 184 18.45 24.85 6.27
N ALA A 185 19.32 24.48 7.21
CA ALA A 185 20.61 23.83 6.90
C ALA A 185 20.50 22.44 6.27
N GLU A 186 19.32 21.82 6.33
CA GLU A 186 19.09 20.45 5.85
C GLU A 186 18.26 20.38 4.56
N ARG A 187 17.71 21.52 4.12
CA ARG A 187 16.80 21.59 2.95
C ARG A 187 17.42 21.16 1.65
N ASP A 188 18.74 21.27 1.52
CA ASP A 188 19.49 20.86 0.32
C ASP A 188 20.10 19.45 0.46
N GLY A 189 19.85 18.78 1.59
CA GLY A 189 20.24 17.42 1.85
C GLY A 189 19.14 16.40 1.53
N ASP A 190 19.25 15.20 2.11
CA ASP A 190 18.23 14.17 2.01
C ASP A 190 17.04 14.52 2.90
N ILE A 191 15.93 14.91 2.27
CA ILE A 191 14.70 15.30 2.96
C ILE A 191 14.11 14.12 3.76
N VAL A 192 14.24 12.89 3.28
CA VAL A 192 13.73 11.70 3.98
C VAL A 192 14.47 11.49 5.30
N GLU A 193 15.81 11.62 5.28
CA GLU A 193 16.65 11.54 6.48
C GLU A 193 16.34 12.67 7.48
N ALA A 194 16.09 13.86 6.98
CA ALA A 194 15.71 15.00 7.83
C ALA A 194 14.35 14.76 8.50
N TYR A 195 13.36 14.31 7.76
CA TYR A 195 12.04 13.99 8.31
C TYR A 195 12.09 12.82 9.29
N ASP A 196 12.84 11.77 8.99
CA ASP A 196 12.98 10.63 9.91
C ASP A 196 13.53 11.09 11.27
N ARG A 197 14.53 11.96 11.31
CA ARG A 197 15.02 12.51 12.57
C ARG A 197 13.95 13.32 13.31
N LEU A 198 13.20 14.18 12.60
CA LEU A 198 12.12 14.98 13.20
C LEU A 198 10.97 14.12 13.73
N LEU A 199 10.66 13.02 13.05
CA LEU A 199 9.61 12.07 13.44
C LEU A 199 10.01 11.20 14.63
N HIS A 200 11.28 11.20 15.02
CA HIS A 200 11.83 10.52 16.19
C HIS A 200 12.39 11.51 17.25
N ASP A 201 12.03 12.79 17.15
CA ASP A 201 12.43 13.81 18.12
C ASP A 201 11.82 13.48 19.52
N PRO A 202 12.55 13.75 20.62
CA PRO A 202 11.99 13.56 21.96
C PRO A 202 10.82 14.51 22.28
N ASP A 203 10.67 15.63 21.56
CA ASP A 203 9.52 16.53 21.69
C ASP A 203 8.36 16.06 20.77
N PRO A 204 7.24 15.57 21.35
CA PRO A 204 6.09 15.14 20.56
C PRO A 204 5.53 16.21 19.61
N ALA A 205 5.69 17.50 19.96
CA ALA A 205 5.22 18.59 19.11
C ALA A 205 6.08 18.75 17.84
N VAL A 206 7.36 18.39 17.89
CA VAL A 206 8.21 18.31 16.69
C VAL A 206 7.76 17.18 15.79
N CYS A 207 7.57 15.99 16.36
CA CYS A 207 7.09 14.81 15.62
C CYS A 207 5.77 15.10 14.91
N GLN A 208 4.81 15.71 15.62
CA GLN A 208 3.49 15.99 15.05
C GLN A 208 3.54 16.98 13.90
N ARG A 209 4.33 18.07 14.00
CA ARG A 209 4.52 19.02 12.90
C ARG A 209 5.19 18.38 11.69
N ALA A 210 6.17 17.52 11.93
CA ALA A 210 6.84 16.79 10.85
C ALA A 210 5.87 15.83 10.15
N ALA A 211 5.06 15.09 10.90
CA ALA A 211 4.04 14.19 10.36
C ALA A 211 3.00 14.95 9.52
N GLU A 212 2.52 16.09 10.02
CA GLU A 212 1.57 16.94 9.27
C GLU A 212 2.16 17.42 7.94
N ALA A 213 3.39 17.94 7.96
CA ALA A 213 4.06 18.41 6.74
C ALA A 213 4.28 17.28 5.72
N TRP A 214 4.66 16.08 6.18
CA TRP A 214 4.78 14.88 5.35
C TRP A 214 3.43 14.50 4.75
N CYS A 215 2.38 14.44 5.56
CA CYS A 215 1.05 14.03 5.12
C CYS A 215 0.37 15.03 4.17
N ILE A 216 0.75 16.32 4.22
CA ILE A 216 0.33 17.31 3.20
C ILE A 216 0.90 16.93 1.83
N TRP A 217 2.17 16.55 1.74
CA TRP A 217 2.77 16.04 0.51
C TRP A 217 2.06 14.80 -0.01
N GLU A 218 1.83 13.83 0.86
CA GLU A 218 1.13 12.58 0.55
C GLU A 218 -0.34 12.78 0.14
N SER A 219 -0.95 13.89 0.57
CA SER A 219 -2.32 14.24 0.18
C SER A 219 -2.42 14.88 -1.20
N ALA A 220 -1.39 15.63 -1.58
CA ALA A 220 -1.42 16.47 -2.78
C ALA A 220 -1.21 15.68 -4.09
N THR A 221 -0.50 14.56 -4.01
CA THR A 221 0.10 13.91 -5.19
C THR A 221 -0.65 12.70 -5.77
N PRO A 222 -1.59 12.02 -5.06
CA PRO A 222 -2.19 10.78 -5.57
C PRO A 222 -3.41 10.98 -6.48
N ALA A 223 -4.14 12.09 -6.33
CA ALA A 223 -5.39 12.29 -7.06
C ALA A 223 -5.18 12.93 -8.45
N TRP A 224 -6.04 12.58 -9.41
CA TRP A 224 -6.15 13.26 -10.68
C TRP A 224 -7.61 13.64 -10.96
N PRO A 225 -7.93 14.93 -11.21
CA PRO A 225 -7.02 16.08 -11.02
C PRO A 225 -6.51 16.21 -9.59
N PRO A 226 -5.38 16.92 -9.35
CA PRO A 226 -4.80 17.04 -8.02
C PRO A 226 -5.79 17.55 -6.97
N ALA A 227 -5.79 16.91 -5.81
CA ALA A 227 -6.63 17.30 -4.69
C ALA A 227 -6.04 18.52 -3.95
N THR A 228 -6.91 19.32 -3.32
CA THR A 228 -6.51 20.43 -2.47
C THR A 228 -6.78 20.10 -1.00
N GLY A 229 -5.80 20.38 -0.13
CA GLY A 229 -5.92 20.17 1.31
C GLY A 229 -5.41 18.83 1.80
N LEU A 230 -5.53 18.61 3.11
CA LEU A 230 -5.13 17.38 3.79
C LEU A 230 -6.19 16.31 3.55
N ALA A 231 -5.78 15.10 3.18
CA ALA A 231 -6.69 13.97 3.07
C ALA A 231 -7.28 13.62 4.46
N GLU A 232 -8.58 13.26 4.50
CA GLU A 232 -9.32 13.04 5.74
C GLU A 232 -8.63 12.06 6.70
N ARG A 233 -8.08 10.97 6.17
CA ARG A 233 -7.33 9.98 6.96
C ARG A 233 -6.17 10.57 7.77
N PHE A 234 -5.58 11.66 7.31
CA PHE A 234 -4.46 12.34 7.97
C PHE A 234 -4.90 13.40 8.99
N THR A 235 -6.19 13.60 9.18
CA THR A 235 -6.73 14.49 10.24
C THR A 235 -6.61 13.85 11.63
N ASP A 236 -6.46 12.52 11.71
CA ASP A 236 -6.09 11.84 12.94
C ASP A 236 -4.58 11.96 13.17
N PRO A 237 -4.13 12.66 14.23
CA PRO A 237 -2.72 12.86 14.51
C PRO A 237 -1.95 11.55 14.76
N ALA A 238 -2.56 10.54 15.36
CA ALA A 238 -1.91 9.27 15.61
C ALA A 238 -1.70 8.50 14.30
N TYR A 239 -2.70 8.51 13.41
CA TYR A 239 -2.56 7.92 12.08
C TYR A 239 -1.48 8.62 11.26
N ALA A 240 -1.49 9.96 11.22
CA ALA A 240 -0.51 10.75 10.46
C ALA A 240 0.92 10.48 10.93
N LEU A 241 1.14 10.44 12.25
CA LEU A 241 2.46 10.15 12.83
C LEU A 241 2.92 8.73 12.52
N ALA A 242 2.08 7.73 12.71
CA ALA A 242 2.42 6.34 12.40
C ALA A 242 2.75 6.16 10.92
N PHE A 243 1.92 6.72 10.04
CA PHE A 243 2.13 6.66 8.60
C PHE A 243 3.46 7.29 8.19
N ALA A 244 3.74 8.53 8.61
CA ALA A 244 4.98 9.24 8.28
C ALA A 244 6.22 8.49 8.78
N ARG A 245 6.21 7.99 10.02
CA ARG A 245 7.31 7.20 10.59
C ARG A 245 7.56 5.91 9.79
N ILE A 246 6.51 5.18 9.44
CA ILE A 246 6.66 3.94 8.67
C ILE A 246 7.16 4.24 7.26
N VAL A 247 6.60 5.23 6.54
CA VAL A 247 7.03 5.56 5.17
C VAL A 247 8.51 5.98 5.16
N THR A 248 8.93 6.91 6.02
CA THR A 248 10.33 7.37 6.07
C THR A 248 11.27 6.22 6.41
N HIS A 249 10.88 5.34 7.34
CA HIS A 249 11.63 4.14 7.72
C HIS A 249 11.86 3.20 6.52
N TYR A 250 10.82 2.93 5.72
CA TYR A 250 10.95 2.08 4.53
C TYR A 250 11.76 2.74 3.41
N VAL A 251 11.54 4.02 3.15
CA VAL A 251 12.25 4.76 2.09
C VAL A 251 13.75 4.88 2.39
N ARG A 252 14.13 5.14 3.65
CA ARG A 252 15.53 5.19 4.08
C ARG A 252 16.29 3.90 3.81
N HIS A 253 15.65 2.77 4.02
CA HIS A 253 16.24 1.45 3.88
C HIS A 253 15.99 0.81 2.50
N ASN A 254 15.48 1.58 1.52
CA ASN A 254 15.09 1.05 0.21
C ASN A 254 14.22 -0.20 0.35
N ALA A 255 13.28 -0.18 1.31
CA ALA A 255 12.41 -1.28 1.69
C ALA A 255 13.15 -2.62 1.95
N TRP A 256 14.44 -2.59 2.25
CA TRP A 256 15.35 -3.76 2.35
C TRP A 256 15.31 -4.66 1.12
N LEU A 257 15.06 -4.08 -0.05
CA LEU A 257 15.13 -4.76 -1.34
C LEU A 257 16.42 -4.39 -2.06
N GLU A 258 17.01 -5.37 -2.73
CA GLU A 258 18.08 -5.09 -3.69
C GLU A 258 17.49 -4.29 -4.87
N ASP A 259 18.18 -3.24 -5.28
CA ASP A 259 17.66 -2.34 -6.32
C ASP A 259 17.38 -3.09 -7.62
N GLY A 260 16.16 -2.97 -8.10
CA GLY A 260 15.69 -3.62 -9.33
C GLY A 260 15.46 -5.14 -9.23
N SER A 261 15.58 -5.75 -8.05
CA SER A 261 15.43 -7.21 -7.89
C SER A 261 14.08 -7.72 -8.36
N LEU A 262 12.97 -7.05 -7.98
CA LEU A 262 11.61 -7.50 -8.32
C LEU A 262 11.34 -7.52 -9.84
N LEU A 263 11.96 -6.63 -10.62
CA LEU A 263 11.87 -6.71 -12.08
C LEU A 263 12.79 -7.77 -12.66
N ARG A 264 14.01 -7.90 -12.10
CA ARG A 264 14.99 -8.90 -12.55
C ARG A 264 14.45 -10.32 -12.33
N ASP A 265 13.83 -10.56 -11.19
CA ASP A 265 13.41 -11.87 -10.73
C ASP A 265 11.93 -12.18 -11.07
N ALA A 266 11.22 -11.28 -11.77
CA ALA A 266 9.82 -11.43 -12.19
C ALA A 266 9.56 -12.68 -13.05
N GLY A 267 10.61 -13.32 -13.60
CA GLY A 267 10.51 -14.63 -14.23
C GLY A 267 9.97 -15.73 -13.31
N LEU A 268 10.13 -15.59 -11.99
CA LEU A 268 9.55 -16.49 -10.99
C LEU A 268 8.01 -16.46 -10.99
N LEU A 269 7.41 -15.38 -11.49
CA LEU A 269 5.96 -15.20 -11.62
C LEU A 269 5.41 -15.82 -12.92
N ALA A 270 6.22 -16.43 -13.78
CA ALA A 270 5.81 -16.88 -15.12
C ALA A 270 4.63 -17.86 -15.11
N GLY A 271 4.45 -18.63 -14.03
CA GLY A 271 3.32 -19.54 -13.85
C GLY A 271 2.04 -18.89 -13.32
N ILE A 272 2.11 -17.68 -12.79
CA ILE A 272 1.02 -17.00 -12.07
C ILE A 272 0.30 -16.04 -13.03
N PRO A 273 -1.03 -16.15 -13.23
CA PRO A 273 -1.81 -15.14 -13.93
C PRO A 273 -1.82 -13.82 -13.15
N GLY A 274 -1.63 -12.69 -13.85
CA GLY A 274 -1.64 -11.38 -13.23
C GLY A 274 -2.50 -10.38 -14.00
N ILE A 275 -3.14 -9.45 -13.28
CA ILE A 275 -3.77 -8.25 -13.85
C ILE A 275 -3.18 -7.03 -13.17
N LEU A 276 -2.57 -6.16 -13.97
CA LEU A 276 -2.00 -4.89 -13.54
C LEU A 276 -2.97 -3.78 -13.95
N VAL A 277 -3.46 -3.00 -12.99
CA VAL A 277 -4.38 -1.88 -13.26
C VAL A 277 -3.69 -0.58 -12.88
N ASN A 278 -3.48 0.33 -13.83
CA ASN A 278 -2.78 1.58 -13.56
C ASN A 278 -3.51 2.78 -14.16
N GLY A 279 -3.58 3.88 -13.40
CA GLY A 279 -4.05 5.16 -13.93
C GLY A 279 -3.06 5.75 -14.93
N ARG A 280 -3.56 6.35 -16.02
CA ARG A 280 -2.72 7.06 -17.01
C ARG A 280 -1.95 8.21 -16.37
N PHE A 281 -2.57 8.91 -15.45
CA PHE A 281 -2.05 10.08 -14.76
C PHE A 281 -1.60 9.76 -13.32
N ASP A 282 -1.23 8.51 -13.08
CA ASP A 282 -0.59 8.12 -11.83
C ASP A 282 0.84 8.67 -11.79
N ILE A 283 1.00 9.77 -11.06
CA ILE A 283 2.30 10.45 -10.94
C ILE A 283 3.14 9.82 -9.82
N GLN A 284 2.52 9.26 -8.79
CA GLN A 284 3.25 8.57 -7.70
C GLN A 284 3.86 7.24 -8.17
N ALA A 285 3.09 6.45 -8.91
CA ALA A 285 3.51 5.19 -9.49
C ALA A 285 3.34 5.25 -11.03
N PRO A 286 4.26 5.90 -11.74
CA PRO A 286 4.13 6.10 -13.17
C PRO A 286 3.87 4.81 -13.93
N ILE A 287 2.99 4.88 -14.94
CA ILE A 287 2.60 3.72 -15.76
C ILE A 287 3.78 2.95 -16.34
N ALA A 288 4.95 3.59 -16.45
CA ALA A 288 6.18 2.94 -16.89
C ALA A 288 6.55 1.74 -16.01
N ASN A 289 6.30 1.81 -14.69
CA ASN A 289 6.57 0.71 -13.77
C ASN A 289 5.74 -0.53 -14.13
N ALA A 290 4.43 -0.36 -14.30
CA ALA A 290 3.53 -1.44 -14.70
C ALA A 290 3.83 -1.97 -16.11
N TRP A 291 4.24 -1.07 -17.02
CA TRP A 291 4.64 -1.43 -18.36
C TRP A 291 5.91 -2.30 -18.39
N GLU A 292 6.93 -1.92 -17.63
CA GLU A 292 8.17 -2.68 -17.51
C GLU A 292 7.93 -4.06 -16.89
N LEU A 293 7.15 -4.11 -15.80
CA LEU A 293 6.78 -5.36 -15.15
C LEU A 293 6.03 -6.30 -16.11
N LYS A 294 5.04 -5.77 -16.85
CA LYS A 294 4.29 -6.54 -17.84
C LYS A 294 5.19 -7.18 -18.90
N ARG A 295 6.27 -6.51 -19.29
CA ARG A 295 7.21 -7.03 -20.32
C ARG A 295 7.99 -8.25 -19.86
N VAL A 296 8.21 -8.39 -18.56
CA VAL A 296 9.00 -9.49 -17.95
C VAL A 296 8.12 -10.53 -17.26
N TRP A 297 6.82 -10.28 -17.11
CA TRP A 297 5.85 -11.21 -16.56
C TRP A 297 4.87 -11.69 -17.65
N PRO A 298 5.12 -12.87 -18.28
CA PRO A 298 4.40 -13.29 -19.50
C PRO A 298 2.90 -13.44 -19.36
N ARG A 299 2.43 -13.84 -18.16
CA ARG A 299 1.00 -14.05 -17.87
C ARG A 299 0.30 -12.83 -17.27
N ALA A 300 0.97 -11.68 -17.20
CA ALA A 300 0.33 -10.45 -16.78
C ALA A 300 -0.44 -9.79 -17.92
N GLU A 301 -1.62 -9.27 -17.62
CA GLU A 301 -2.39 -8.31 -18.44
C GLU A 301 -2.18 -6.91 -17.86
N LEU A 302 -2.03 -5.88 -18.70
CA LEU A 302 -1.97 -4.48 -18.27
C LEU A 302 -3.24 -3.75 -18.74
N VAL A 303 -3.97 -3.21 -17.78
CA VAL A 303 -5.16 -2.38 -17.98
C VAL A 303 -4.82 -0.94 -17.62
N ILE A 304 -4.96 -0.04 -18.58
CA ILE A 304 -4.69 1.39 -18.38
C ILE A 304 -6.02 2.12 -18.27
N VAL A 305 -6.22 2.86 -17.16
CA VAL A 305 -7.40 3.69 -16.95
C VAL A 305 -7.05 5.14 -17.29
N ASP A 306 -7.56 5.63 -18.42
CA ASP A 306 -7.10 6.87 -19.02
C ASP A 306 -7.49 8.15 -18.25
N ASP A 307 -8.45 8.09 -17.34
CA ASP A 307 -8.96 9.22 -16.54
C ASP A 307 -8.59 9.10 -15.05
N ALA A 308 -7.62 8.27 -14.69
CA ALA A 308 -7.26 8.00 -13.31
C ALA A 308 -5.83 8.40 -12.96
N GLY A 309 -5.62 8.82 -11.70
CA GLY A 309 -4.34 8.98 -11.03
C GLY A 309 -3.99 7.77 -10.18
N HIS A 310 -3.27 8.01 -9.05
CA HIS A 310 -2.91 6.97 -8.08
C HIS A 310 -4.09 6.59 -7.18
N SER A 311 -4.89 7.59 -6.76
CA SER A 311 -6.09 7.35 -5.97
C SER A 311 -7.15 6.63 -6.78
N VAL A 312 -7.83 5.67 -6.13
CA VAL A 312 -8.88 4.88 -6.78
C VAL A 312 -10.10 5.75 -7.07
N ASN A 313 -10.40 5.95 -8.35
CA ASN A 313 -11.63 6.55 -8.85
C ASN A 313 -12.61 5.48 -9.35
N ALA A 314 -13.77 5.88 -9.86
CA ALA A 314 -14.78 4.95 -10.38
C ALA A 314 -14.27 4.08 -11.54
N GLY A 315 -13.37 4.60 -12.37
CA GLY A 315 -12.73 3.87 -13.47
C GLY A 315 -11.83 2.76 -12.96
N LEU A 316 -10.90 3.09 -12.05
CA LEU A 316 -10.03 2.11 -11.40
C LEU A 316 -10.83 1.06 -10.63
N ALA A 317 -11.83 1.48 -9.82
CA ALA A 317 -12.66 0.55 -9.05
C ALA A 317 -13.37 -0.46 -9.95
N ARG A 318 -13.92 -0.03 -11.09
CA ARG A 318 -14.56 -0.91 -12.07
C ARG A 318 -13.60 -1.95 -12.63
N GLU A 319 -12.38 -1.54 -13.00
CA GLU A 319 -11.40 -2.47 -13.56
C GLU A 319 -10.83 -3.43 -12.50
N LEU A 320 -10.71 -2.99 -11.23
CA LEU A 320 -10.32 -3.86 -10.12
C LEU A 320 -11.39 -4.93 -9.84
N ILE A 321 -12.68 -4.55 -9.84
CA ILE A 321 -13.79 -5.49 -9.69
C ILE A 321 -13.84 -6.46 -10.89
N ARG A 322 -13.69 -5.95 -12.13
CA ARG A 322 -13.59 -6.82 -13.30
C ARG A 322 -12.48 -7.86 -13.15
N ALA A 323 -11.33 -7.47 -12.60
CA ALA A 323 -10.20 -8.37 -12.39
C ALA A 323 -10.52 -9.44 -11.31
N THR A 324 -11.15 -9.05 -10.20
CA THR A 324 -11.57 -10.01 -9.17
C THR A 324 -12.63 -10.96 -9.70
N ASP A 325 -13.61 -10.47 -10.45
CA ASP A 325 -14.68 -11.30 -11.07
C ASP A 325 -14.10 -12.29 -12.09
N GLN A 326 -13.13 -11.83 -12.91
CA GLN A 326 -12.45 -12.71 -13.87
C GLN A 326 -11.75 -13.87 -13.18
N PHE A 327 -11.07 -13.62 -12.06
CA PHE A 327 -10.36 -14.66 -11.31
C PHE A 327 -11.28 -15.49 -10.41
N ALA A 328 -12.46 -15.00 -10.04
CA ALA A 328 -13.46 -15.81 -9.34
C ALA A 328 -13.91 -17.03 -10.15
N ALA A 329 -13.93 -16.89 -11.48
CA ALA A 329 -14.34 -17.99 -12.40
C ALA A 329 -13.26 -19.06 -12.58
N LEU A 330 -12.00 -18.81 -12.20
CA LEU A 330 -10.91 -19.78 -12.26
C LEU A 330 -10.92 -20.62 -10.98
N ARG A 331 -11.18 -21.92 -11.09
CA ARG A 331 -11.13 -22.88 -9.98
C ARG A 331 -9.76 -23.54 -9.84
#